data_7014e99581f322b61384532aa201e261
#
_entry.id   7014e99581f322b61384532aa201e261
#
_cell.length_a   1.000
_cell.length_b   1.000
_cell.length_c   1.000
_cell.angle_alpha   90.00
_cell.angle_beta   90.00
_cell.angle_gamma   90.00
#
_symmetry.space_group_name_H-M   'P 1'
#
loop_
_entity.id
_entity.type
_entity.pdbx_description
1 polymer ?
#
loop_
_entity_poly.entity_id
_entity_poly.type
_entity_poly.pdbx_seq_one_letter_code
_entity_poly.pdbx_strand_id
1 'polypeptide(L)'
;MNETDIQTILEHRYDQGWDYWTTEDRRLGKGAPFSCLESAEYLLELGMNPQEEILQKVAELLWQSWREPGEFRLYPKGAVFPCQTIPAATLLVRLGHEDNPRMKQTLKHLLTTRYKDGGWWCKKFYFGKGPETEFSNPLPTLNALELFRRINFVEETELDGAVDFLLSHWETKLPLGPCHYGIGTLFMQVEYPFRGYNLFYYLYVLSFYKKARNDQRFKEAFKVLQEKTVADQIVVERVVPKLRKLNFCKKDQVSQLATERYQEILTNIAE
;
A
#
# COMPACT_ATOMS: atom_id res chain seq x y z
N MET A 1 22.95 4.74 7.99
CA MET A 1 22.69 3.36 7.53
C MET A 1 21.90 3.32 6.22
N ASN A 2 21.11 4.35 5.92
CA ASN A 2 20.20 4.33 4.74
C ASN A 2 20.80 4.99 3.48
N GLU A 3 21.92 5.71 3.56
CA GLU A 3 22.51 6.47 2.43
C GLU A 3 22.82 5.60 1.20
N THR A 4 23.38 4.41 1.40
CA THR A 4 23.68 3.48 0.30
C THR A 4 22.42 3.02 -0.42
N ASP A 5 21.34 2.74 0.32
CA ASP A 5 20.06 2.32 -0.27
C ASP A 5 19.38 3.47 -0.97
N ILE A 6 19.41 4.68 -0.38
CA ILE A 6 18.93 5.92 -1.02
C ILE A 6 19.67 6.13 -2.34
N GLN A 7 21.00 6.08 -2.33
CA GLN A 7 21.80 6.25 -3.55
C GLN A 7 21.45 5.20 -4.60
N THR A 8 21.29 3.94 -4.20
CA THR A 8 20.89 2.85 -5.12
C THR A 8 19.53 3.14 -5.77
N ILE A 9 18.54 3.66 -5.01
CA ILE A 9 17.24 4.02 -5.57
C ILE A 9 17.35 5.20 -6.53
N LEU A 10 18.18 6.20 -6.20
CA LEU A 10 18.43 7.36 -7.05
C LEU A 10 19.14 6.99 -8.38
N GLU A 11 20.02 6.00 -8.38
CA GLU A 11 20.67 5.48 -9.59
C GLU A 11 19.67 4.92 -10.61
N HIS A 12 18.53 4.40 -10.15
CA HIS A 12 17.43 3.93 -11.01
C HIS A 12 16.54 5.05 -11.57
N ARG A 13 16.82 6.32 -11.26
CA ARG A 13 15.97 7.48 -11.56
C ARG A 13 15.63 7.62 -13.05
N TYR A 14 16.54 7.21 -13.93
CA TYR A 14 16.41 7.32 -15.40
C TYR A 14 16.11 5.98 -16.11
N ASP A 15 15.93 4.87 -15.39
CA ASP A 15 15.76 3.53 -15.97
C ASP A 15 14.57 3.41 -16.95
N GLN A 16 13.60 4.31 -16.83
CA GLN A 16 12.41 4.33 -17.69
C GLN A 16 12.56 5.27 -18.90
N GLY A 17 13.73 5.86 -19.11
CA GLY A 17 14.06 6.75 -20.23
C GLY A 17 13.78 8.23 -19.96
N TRP A 18 13.20 8.58 -18.81
CA TRP A 18 12.96 9.95 -18.40
C TRP A 18 13.24 10.10 -16.89
N ASP A 19 13.35 11.36 -16.42
CA ASP A 19 13.61 11.65 -15.02
C ASP A 19 12.46 11.24 -14.09
N TYR A 20 12.76 11.13 -12.79
CA TYR A 20 11.81 10.78 -11.71
C TYR A 20 11.15 9.40 -11.91
N TRP A 21 11.93 8.41 -12.38
CA TRP A 21 11.48 7.02 -12.61
C TRP A 21 10.28 6.93 -13.55
N THR A 22 10.18 7.85 -14.54
CA THR A 22 9.07 7.88 -15.49
C THR A 22 9.53 7.62 -16.92
N THR A 23 8.57 7.49 -17.81
CA THR A 23 8.80 7.54 -19.26
C THR A 23 8.58 8.97 -19.78
N GLU A 24 9.03 9.27 -21.00
CA GLU A 24 8.80 10.54 -21.68
C GLU A 24 7.29 10.90 -21.72
N ASP A 25 6.42 9.91 -21.96
CA ASP A 25 4.96 10.06 -21.93
C ASP A 25 4.34 9.97 -20.53
N ARG A 26 5.17 10.05 -19.45
CA ARG A 26 4.81 10.16 -18.05
C ARG A 26 3.95 9.00 -17.51
N ARG A 27 4.40 7.78 -17.71
CA ARG A 27 3.83 6.58 -17.08
C ARG A 27 4.36 6.43 -15.66
N LEU A 28 3.66 6.99 -14.68
CA LEU A 28 4.12 7.05 -13.30
C LEU A 28 4.14 5.68 -12.60
N GLY A 29 3.33 4.73 -13.06
CA GLY A 29 3.29 3.36 -12.53
C GLY A 29 4.19 2.36 -13.27
N LYS A 30 4.94 2.78 -14.32
CA LYS A 30 5.80 1.87 -15.08
C LYS A 30 7.15 1.71 -14.39
N GLY A 31 7.74 0.52 -14.53
CA GLY A 31 9.11 0.23 -14.08
C GLY A 31 9.22 -0.45 -12.72
N ALA A 32 8.13 -0.96 -12.18
CA ALA A 32 8.15 -1.66 -10.89
C ALA A 32 9.32 -2.67 -10.79
N PRO A 33 10.01 -2.72 -9.67
CA PRO A 33 9.77 -2.06 -8.39
C PRO A 33 10.36 -0.64 -8.27
N PHE A 34 10.94 -0.07 -9.29
CA PHE A 34 11.45 1.30 -9.36
C PHE A 34 10.56 2.15 -10.29
N SER A 35 9.26 2.16 -10.02
CA SER A 35 8.33 3.14 -10.59
C SER A 35 8.41 4.47 -9.82
N CYS A 36 7.86 5.54 -10.39
CA CYS A 36 7.83 6.85 -9.74
C CYS A 36 7.21 6.79 -8.33
N LEU A 37 6.09 6.07 -8.17
CA LEU A 37 5.44 5.92 -6.88
C LEU A 37 6.27 5.09 -5.90
N GLU A 38 6.70 3.90 -6.33
CA GLU A 38 7.39 2.97 -5.44
C GLU A 38 8.75 3.51 -4.99
N SER A 39 9.50 4.16 -5.88
CA SER A 39 10.79 4.77 -5.53
C SER A 39 10.63 5.88 -4.49
N ALA A 40 9.63 6.77 -4.66
CA ALA A 40 9.35 7.81 -3.67
C ALA A 40 8.90 7.22 -2.31
N GLU A 41 8.07 6.16 -2.32
CA GLU A 41 7.69 5.45 -1.09
C GLU A 41 8.91 4.86 -0.37
N TYR A 42 9.86 4.25 -1.09
CA TYR A 42 11.08 3.72 -0.48
C TYR A 42 11.98 4.81 0.08
N LEU A 43 12.12 5.95 -0.62
CA LEU A 43 12.90 7.09 -0.12
C LEU A 43 12.31 7.64 1.18
N LEU A 44 10.97 7.75 1.27
CA LEU A 44 10.29 8.14 2.50
C LEU A 44 10.45 7.09 3.61
N GLU A 45 10.40 5.81 3.28
CA GLU A 45 10.62 4.72 4.24
C GLU A 45 12.05 4.70 4.80
N LEU A 46 13.01 5.09 3.98
CA LEU A 46 14.43 5.25 4.36
C LEU A 46 14.70 6.56 5.12
N GLY A 47 13.69 7.38 5.37
CA GLY A 47 13.78 8.58 6.18
C GLY A 47 14.17 9.86 5.41
N MET A 48 14.04 9.85 4.08
CA MET A 48 14.21 11.09 3.30
C MET A 48 13.15 12.11 3.68
N ASN A 49 13.56 13.36 3.87
CA ASN A 49 12.63 14.43 4.22
C ASN A 49 11.58 14.61 3.10
N PRO A 50 10.27 14.56 3.40
CA PRO A 50 9.22 14.80 2.40
C PRO A 50 9.38 16.09 1.59
N GLN A 51 10.05 17.11 2.15
CA GLN A 51 10.29 18.39 1.48
C GLN A 51 11.51 18.41 0.55
N GLU A 52 12.23 17.29 0.41
CA GLU A 52 13.32 17.21 -0.57
C GLU A 52 12.80 17.46 -1.99
N GLU A 53 13.56 18.23 -2.76
CA GLU A 53 13.17 18.67 -4.10
C GLU A 53 12.72 17.50 -5.00
N ILE A 54 13.44 16.38 -4.96
CA ILE A 54 13.12 15.21 -5.76
C ILE A 54 11.74 14.62 -5.43
N LEU A 55 11.35 14.60 -4.16
CA LEU A 55 10.05 14.12 -3.70
C LEU A 55 8.93 15.10 -4.03
N GLN A 56 9.19 16.41 -3.90
CA GLN A 56 8.22 17.43 -4.28
C GLN A 56 7.98 17.46 -5.80
N LYS A 57 9.00 17.15 -6.62
CA LYS A 57 8.81 16.96 -8.07
C LYS A 57 7.96 15.73 -8.39
N VAL A 58 8.08 14.64 -7.63
CA VAL A 58 7.16 13.50 -7.74
C VAL A 58 5.73 13.93 -7.39
N ALA A 59 5.53 14.72 -6.33
CA ALA A 59 4.21 15.25 -5.98
C ALA A 59 3.61 16.11 -7.12
N GLU A 60 4.40 16.99 -7.75
CA GLU A 60 3.96 17.79 -8.92
C GLU A 60 3.49 16.86 -10.07
N LEU A 61 4.25 15.80 -10.38
CA LEU A 61 3.89 14.84 -11.43
C LEU A 61 2.59 14.10 -11.11
N LEU A 62 2.40 13.72 -9.85
CA LEU A 62 1.15 13.10 -9.39
C LEU A 62 -0.02 14.07 -9.54
N TRP A 63 0.10 15.33 -9.12
CA TRP A 63 -0.94 16.34 -9.29
C TRP A 63 -1.26 16.63 -10.76
N GLN A 64 -0.30 16.54 -11.66
CA GLN A 64 -0.54 16.63 -13.12
C GLN A 64 -1.34 15.44 -13.65
N SER A 65 -1.29 14.29 -13.00
CA SER A 65 -2.06 13.10 -13.36
C SER A 65 -3.49 13.10 -12.82
N TRP A 66 -3.81 14.01 -11.91
CA TRP A 66 -5.13 14.14 -11.29
C TRP A 66 -6.21 14.54 -12.31
N ARG A 67 -7.39 13.97 -12.17
CA ARG A 67 -8.57 14.21 -13.01
C ARG A 67 -9.86 14.23 -12.18
N GLU A 68 -10.86 14.99 -12.65
CA GLU A 68 -12.22 14.86 -12.15
C GLU A 68 -12.75 13.42 -12.34
N PRO A 69 -13.52 12.88 -11.38
CA PRO A 69 -14.05 13.54 -10.16
C PRO A 69 -13.15 13.37 -8.90
N GLY A 70 -11.87 13.04 -9.03
CA GLY A 70 -10.95 12.82 -7.90
C GLY A 70 -10.05 11.59 -8.12
N GLU A 71 -9.73 11.29 -9.35
CA GLU A 71 -8.93 10.14 -9.75
C GLU A 71 -7.51 10.54 -10.16
N PHE A 72 -6.55 9.61 -10.01
CA PHE A 72 -5.20 9.76 -10.53
C PHE A 72 -4.96 8.80 -11.69
N ARG A 73 -4.71 9.36 -12.88
CA ARG A 73 -4.40 8.61 -14.09
C ARG A 73 -2.90 8.42 -14.25
N LEU A 74 -2.37 7.31 -13.77
CA LEU A 74 -0.92 7.03 -13.79
C LEU A 74 -0.37 6.64 -15.18
N TYR A 75 -1.23 6.45 -16.15
CA TYR A 75 -0.88 6.13 -17.54
C TYR A 75 -1.59 7.07 -18.51
N PRO A 76 -0.95 7.54 -19.60
CA PRO A 76 -1.54 8.52 -20.51
C PRO A 76 -2.85 8.08 -21.15
N LYS A 77 -3.02 6.77 -21.33
CA LYS A 77 -4.21 6.17 -21.95
C LYS A 77 -4.76 5.06 -21.05
N GLY A 78 -6.04 4.75 -21.25
CA GLY A 78 -6.72 3.68 -20.54
C GLY A 78 -7.61 4.19 -19.40
N ALA A 79 -8.18 3.23 -18.71
CA ALA A 79 -9.06 3.50 -17.58
C ALA A 79 -8.27 3.79 -16.30
N VAL A 80 -8.88 4.53 -15.41
CA VAL A 80 -8.39 4.71 -14.05
C VAL A 80 -9.02 3.65 -13.14
N PHE A 81 -8.24 3.16 -12.19
CA PHE A 81 -8.64 2.13 -11.24
C PHE A 81 -8.39 2.61 -9.81
N PRO A 82 -9.14 2.11 -8.82
CA PRO A 82 -8.86 2.40 -7.41
C PRO A 82 -7.40 2.10 -7.02
N CYS A 83 -6.82 1.02 -7.54
CA CYS A 83 -5.41 0.66 -7.30
C CYS A 83 -4.37 1.61 -7.93
N GLN A 84 -4.78 2.61 -8.70
CA GLN A 84 -3.94 3.73 -9.14
C GLN A 84 -4.18 4.97 -8.27
N THR A 85 -5.43 5.31 -8.04
CA THR A 85 -5.83 6.50 -7.29
C THR A 85 -5.41 6.42 -5.82
N ILE A 86 -5.65 5.28 -5.16
CA ILE A 86 -5.39 5.13 -3.73
C ILE A 86 -3.89 5.27 -3.40
N PRO A 87 -2.95 4.54 -4.04
CA PRO A 87 -1.52 4.71 -3.76
C PRO A 87 -1.00 6.11 -4.09
N ALA A 88 -1.47 6.74 -5.17
CA ALA A 88 -1.09 8.10 -5.51
C ALA A 88 -1.53 9.11 -4.44
N ALA A 89 -2.76 8.98 -3.94
CA ALA A 89 -3.26 9.79 -2.84
C ALA A 89 -2.49 9.55 -1.54
N THR A 90 -2.18 8.28 -1.22
CA THR A 90 -1.40 7.92 -0.03
C THR A 90 -0.01 8.55 -0.07
N LEU A 91 0.68 8.46 -1.20
CA LEU A 91 1.99 9.08 -1.36
C LEU A 91 1.92 10.60 -1.22
N LEU A 92 0.93 11.27 -1.82
CA LEU A 92 0.75 12.72 -1.68
C LEU A 92 0.48 13.14 -0.23
N VAL A 93 -0.30 12.39 0.54
CA VAL A 93 -0.50 12.63 1.98
C VAL A 93 0.84 12.49 2.73
N ARG A 94 1.63 11.47 2.44
CA ARG A 94 2.98 11.29 3.02
C ARG A 94 3.96 12.41 2.65
N LEU A 95 3.72 13.08 1.53
CA LEU A 95 4.52 14.23 1.05
C LEU A 95 4.01 15.58 1.59
N GLY A 96 3.00 15.59 2.48
CA GLY A 96 2.46 16.80 3.11
C GLY A 96 1.44 17.57 2.27
N HIS A 97 0.71 16.88 1.39
CA HIS A 97 -0.30 17.49 0.52
C HIS A 97 -1.75 17.20 0.95
N GLU A 98 -1.98 16.83 2.19
CA GLU A 98 -3.31 16.49 2.74
C GLU A 98 -4.32 17.64 2.68
N ASP A 99 -3.86 18.89 2.83
CA ASP A 99 -4.72 20.08 2.80
C ASP A 99 -5.11 20.56 1.39
N ASN A 100 -4.56 19.95 0.34
CA ASN A 100 -4.88 20.32 -1.02
C ASN A 100 -6.38 20.10 -1.31
N PRO A 101 -7.11 21.08 -1.87
CA PRO A 101 -8.54 20.93 -2.18
C PRO A 101 -8.87 19.72 -3.07
N ARG A 102 -7.97 19.36 -4.01
CA ARG A 102 -8.11 18.17 -4.85
C ARG A 102 -7.99 16.88 -4.04
N MET A 103 -7.19 16.87 -2.95
CA MET A 103 -7.12 15.72 -2.05
C MET A 103 -8.46 15.49 -1.37
N LYS A 104 -9.09 16.52 -0.84
CA LYS A 104 -10.44 16.43 -0.25
C LYS A 104 -11.47 15.87 -1.25
N GLN A 105 -11.36 16.30 -2.51
CA GLN A 105 -12.21 15.78 -3.59
C GLN A 105 -11.93 14.30 -3.88
N THR A 106 -10.66 13.90 -3.90
CA THR A 106 -10.25 12.49 -4.07
C THR A 106 -10.78 11.62 -2.93
N LEU A 107 -10.63 12.05 -1.68
CA LEU A 107 -11.13 11.30 -0.52
C LEU A 107 -12.66 11.14 -0.56
N LYS A 108 -13.37 12.22 -0.90
CA LYS A 108 -14.82 12.16 -1.08
C LYS A 108 -15.21 11.20 -2.22
N HIS A 109 -14.51 11.25 -3.35
CA HIS A 109 -14.74 10.35 -4.47
C HIS A 109 -14.51 8.88 -4.03
N LEU A 110 -13.43 8.58 -3.34
CA LEU A 110 -13.16 7.23 -2.83
C LEU A 110 -14.27 6.74 -1.90
N LEU A 111 -14.76 7.57 -0.98
CA LEU A 111 -15.86 7.20 -0.07
C LEU A 111 -17.18 6.94 -0.82
N THR A 112 -17.50 7.75 -1.82
CA THR A 112 -18.73 7.60 -2.59
C THR A 112 -18.70 6.43 -3.58
N THR A 113 -17.51 5.91 -3.91
CA THR A 113 -17.31 4.79 -4.82
C THR A 113 -17.06 3.46 -4.12
N ARG A 114 -17.20 3.41 -2.79
CA ARG A 114 -17.17 2.14 -2.04
C ARG A 114 -18.20 1.16 -2.58
N TYR A 115 -17.82 -0.09 -2.58
CA TYR A 115 -18.72 -1.17 -2.99
C TYR A 115 -19.66 -1.58 -1.84
N LYS A 116 -20.67 -2.40 -2.14
CA LYS A 116 -21.70 -2.83 -1.18
C LYS A 116 -21.19 -3.54 0.07
N ASP A 117 -19.99 -4.12 0.00
CA ASP A 117 -19.29 -4.79 1.12
C ASP A 117 -18.36 -3.84 1.90
N GLY A 118 -18.37 -2.55 1.58
CA GLY A 118 -17.57 -1.52 2.24
C GLY A 118 -16.17 -1.30 1.68
N GLY A 119 -15.68 -2.18 0.82
CA GLY A 119 -14.35 -2.07 0.21
C GLY A 119 -14.35 -1.37 -1.15
N TRP A 120 -13.27 -1.56 -1.92
CA TRP A 120 -13.08 -0.96 -3.25
C TRP A 120 -12.99 -2.03 -4.34
N TRP A 121 -13.91 -1.94 -5.28
CA TRP A 121 -14.08 -2.89 -6.37
C TRP A 121 -13.47 -2.37 -7.67
N CYS A 122 -12.95 -3.27 -8.52
CA CYS A 122 -12.38 -2.93 -9.82
C CYS A 122 -13.29 -3.41 -10.95
N LYS A 123 -13.88 -2.48 -11.72
CA LYS A 123 -14.84 -2.78 -12.80
C LYS A 123 -14.21 -3.31 -14.09
N LYS A 124 -12.88 -3.39 -14.18
CA LYS A 124 -12.21 -3.51 -15.50
C LYS A 124 -11.24 -4.68 -15.66
N PHE A 125 -10.83 -5.31 -14.59
CA PHE A 125 -10.07 -6.55 -14.65
C PHE A 125 -10.87 -7.69 -14.03
N TYR A 126 -10.98 -8.76 -14.77
CA TYR A 126 -11.65 -9.98 -14.33
C TYR A 126 -10.70 -11.15 -14.56
N PHE A 127 -9.84 -11.41 -13.60
CA PHE A 127 -9.03 -12.65 -13.56
C PHE A 127 -9.87 -13.83 -13.06
N GLY A 128 -10.79 -13.58 -12.13
CA GLY A 128 -11.83 -14.50 -11.71
C GLY A 128 -13.02 -14.52 -12.69
N LYS A 129 -13.85 -15.53 -12.63
CA LYS A 129 -15.04 -15.73 -13.48
C LYS A 129 -16.28 -16.17 -12.73
N GLY A 130 -16.18 -16.32 -11.42
CA GLY A 130 -17.24 -16.82 -10.55
C GLY A 130 -17.82 -15.77 -9.61
N PRO A 131 -18.59 -16.22 -8.61
CA PRO A 131 -19.21 -15.34 -7.61
C PRO A 131 -18.21 -14.49 -6.81
N GLU A 132 -16.95 -14.92 -6.73
CA GLU A 132 -15.87 -14.23 -6.07
C GLU A 132 -15.63 -12.83 -6.67
N THR A 133 -15.97 -12.59 -7.94
CA THR A 133 -15.82 -11.29 -8.61
C THR A 133 -16.81 -10.25 -8.14
N GLU A 134 -17.87 -10.65 -7.43
CA GLU A 134 -18.88 -9.77 -6.84
C GLU A 134 -18.45 -9.17 -5.49
N PHE A 135 -17.22 -9.39 -5.07
CA PHE A 135 -16.61 -8.80 -3.88
C PHE A 135 -15.58 -7.73 -4.23
N SER A 136 -15.32 -6.82 -3.29
CA SER A 136 -14.21 -5.86 -3.39
C SER A 136 -12.86 -6.56 -3.55
N ASN A 137 -11.87 -5.82 -4.04
CA ASN A 137 -10.49 -6.33 -4.11
C ASN A 137 -9.80 -6.13 -2.75
N PRO A 138 -9.26 -7.18 -2.12
CA PRO A 138 -8.59 -7.07 -0.82
C PRO A 138 -7.44 -6.07 -0.76
N LEU A 139 -6.49 -6.09 -1.71
CA LEU A 139 -5.36 -5.16 -1.68
C LEU A 139 -5.76 -3.69 -1.87
N PRO A 140 -6.57 -3.28 -2.85
CA PRO A 140 -7.09 -1.92 -2.93
C PRO A 140 -7.85 -1.47 -1.68
N THR A 141 -8.59 -2.38 -1.04
CA THR A 141 -9.30 -2.10 0.22
C THR A 141 -8.31 -1.86 1.36
N LEU A 142 -7.28 -2.69 1.49
CA LEU A 142 -6.21 -2.52 2.48
C LEU A 142 -5.46 -1.20 2.26
N ASN A 143 -5.11 -0.86 1.01
CA ASN A 143 -4.46 0.40 0.68
C ASN A 143 -5.34 1.62 0.98
N ALA A 144 -6.65 1.51 0.81
CA ALA A 144 -7.56 2.59 1.16
C ALA A 144 -7.61 2.80 2.69
N LEU A 145 -7.63 1.74 3.48
CA LEU A 145 -7.50 1.84 4.93
C LEU A 145 -6.15 2.46 5.32
N GLU A 146 -5.04 2.13 4.63
CA GLU A 146 -3.74 2.77 4.82
C GLU A 146 -3.78 4.28 4.55
N LEU A 147 -4.50 4.72 3.52
CA LEU A 147 -4.70 6.14 3.22
C LEU A 147 -5.51 6.83 4.33
N PHE A 148 -6.67 6.28 4.69
CA PHE A 148 -7.59 6.92 5.61
C PHE A 148 -7.07 7.00 7.05
N ARG A 149 -6.24 6.06 7.50
CA ARG A 149 -5.60 6.15 8.82
C ARG A 149 -4.57 7.30 8.94
N ARG A 150 -4.09 7.82 7.81
CA ARG A 150 -3.11 8.91 7.76
C ARG A 150 -3.73 10.30 7.76
N ILE A 151 -5.03 10.37 7.57
CA ILE A 151 -5.74 11.63 7.41
C ILE A 151 -7.06 11.60 8.17
N ASN A 152 -7.27 12.60 9.00
CA ASN A 152 -8.52 12.72 9.77
C ASN A 152 -9.62 13.32 8.88
N PHE A 153 -10.19 12.48 8.00
CA PHE A 153 -11.21 12.90 7.03
C PHE A 153 -12.60 12.33 7.33
N VAL A 154 -12.66 11.15 7.94
CA VAL A 154 -13.89 10.48 8.38
C VAL A 154 -13.67 9.84 9.74
N GLU A 155 -14.74 9.59 10.46
CA GLU A 155 -14.69 8.79 11.68
C GLU A 155 -14.29 7.34 11.35
N GLU A 156 -13.47 6.73 12.20
CA GLU A 156 -12.97 5.35 12.00
C GLU A 156 -14.11 4.36 11.74
N THR A 157 -15.23 4.51 12.44
CA THR A 157 -16.42 3.65 12.33
C THR A 157 -17.08 3.66 10.95
N GLU A 158 -16.87 4.71 10.16
CA GLU A 158 -17.34 4.74 8.77
C GLU A 158 -16.60 3.76 7.86
N LEU A 159 -15.43 3.27 8.29
CA LEU A 159 -14.60 2.30 7.58
C LEU A 159 -14.76 0.86 8.08
N ASP A 160 -15.63 0.65 9.08
CA ASP A 160 -15.88 -0.66 9.70
C ASP A 160 -16.26 -1.76 8.70
N GLY A 161 -17.00 -1.40 7.65
CA GLY A 161 -17.35 -2.34 6.58
C GLY A 161 -16.12 -2.84 5.81
N ALA A 162 -15.17 -1.94 5.51
CA ALA A 162 -13.93 -2.31 4.83
C ALA A 162 -13.02 -3.17 5.71
N VAL A 163 -12.96 -2.85 7.00
CA VAL A 163 -12.22 -3.66 8.00
C VAL A 163 -12.84 -5.07 8.10
N ASP A 164 -14.17 -5.16 8.22
CA ASP A 164 -14.84 -6.45 8.34
C ASP A 164 -14.73 -7.30 7.07
N PHE A 165 -14.78 -6.68 5.88
CA PHE A 165 -14.49 -7.35 4.62
C PHE A 165 -13.11 -8.04 4.64
N LEU A 166 -12.06 -7.36 5.08
CA LEU A 166 -10.71 -7.94 5.16
C LEU A 166 -10.62 -9.03 6.24
N LEU A 167 -11.25 -8.83 7.39
CA LEU A 167 -11.30 -9.84 8.45
C LEU A 167 -12.04 -11.11 7.98
N SER A 168 -13.14 -10.97 7.24
CA SER A 168 -13.87 -12.10 6.66
C SER A 168 -13.04 -12.83 5.58
N HIS A 169 -12.18 -12.11 4.87
CA HIS A 169 -11.25 -12.74 3.92
C HIS A 169 -10.21 -13.63 4.64
N TRP A 170 -9.79 -13.26 5.87
CA TRP A 170 -8.92 -14.12 6.68
C TRP A 170 -9.55 -15.47 7.01
N GLU A 171 -10.85 -15.53 7.25
CA GLU A 171 -11.57 -16.78 7.51
C GLU A 171 -11.68 -17.65 6.25
N THR A 172 -12.15 -17.06 5.16
CA THR A 172 -12.42 -17.80 3.94
C THR A 172 -11.17 -18.19 3.17
N LYS A 173 -10.15 -17.33 3.19
CA LYS A 173 -8.85 -17.45 2.46
C LYS A 173 -8.99 -17.62 0.94
N LEU A 174 -10.20 -17.77 0.43
CA LEU A 174 -10.49 -17.97 -0.98
C LEU A 174 -10.16 -16.72 -1.79
N PRO A 175 -9.82 -16.86 -3.07
CA PRO A 175 -9.64 -15.70 -3.93
C PRO A 175 -10.91 -14.85 -3.98
N LEU A 176 -10.75 -13.54 -3.77
CA LEU A 176 -11.83 -12.55 -3.80
C LEU A 176 -11.53 -11.38 -4.73
N GLY A 177 -12.60 -10.78 -5.23
CA GLY A 177 -12.59 -9.63 -6.10
C GLY A 177 -12.19 -9.94 -7.54
N PRO A 178 -12.46 -9.02 -8.48
CA PRO A 178 -12.11 -9.19 -9.89
C PRO A 178 -10.63 -9.46 -10.14
N CYS A 179 -9.73 -8.99 -9.27
CA CYS A 179 -8.28 -9.24 -9.35
C CYS A 179 -7.84 -10.55 -8.67
N HIS A 180 -8.78 -11.34 -8.12
CA HIS A 180 -8.56 -12.69 -7.65
C HIS A 180 -7.51 -12.81 -6.54
N TYR A 181 -7.58 -11.94 -5.52
CA TYR A 181 -6.69 -11.97 -4.37
C TYR A 181 -7.07 -13.08 -3.39
N GLY A 182 -6.14 -14.00 -3.11
CA GLY A 182 -6.33 -15.10 -2.14
C GLY A 182 -5.29 -15.06 -1.01
N ILE A 183 -5.61 -15.71 0.10
CA ILE A 183 -4.71 -15.93 1.22
C ILE A 183 -4.08 -17.32 1.07
N GLY A 184 -2.99 -17.39 0.33
CA GLY A 184 -2.19 -18.58 0.08
C GLY A 184 -0.74 -18.40 0.52
N THR A 185 0.15 -19.26 0.03
CA THR A 185 1.56 -19.29 0.40
C THR A 185 2.26 -17.94 0.24
N LEU A 186 1.96 -17.19 -0.83
CA LEU A 186 2.60 -15.89 -1.07
C LEU A 186 2.12 -14.83 -0.07
N PHE A 187 0.82 -14.84 0.29
CA PHE A 187 0.30 -13.96 1.32
C PHE A 187 0.94 -14.23 2.67
N MET A 188 1.16 -15.48 3.01
CA MET A 188 1.72 -15.90 4.30
C MET A 188 3.21 -15.60 4.47
N GLN A 189 3.92 -15.18 3.41
CA GLN A 189 5.32 -14.76 3.50
C GLN A 189 5.44 -13.32 4.02
N VAL A 190 6.40 -13.09 4.91
CA VAL A 190 6.77 -11.74 5.37
C VAL A 190 7.50 -11.01 4.24
N GLU A 191 6.79 -10.12 3.56
CA GLU A 191 7.34 -9.28 2.49
C GLU A 191 7.55 -7.85 2.99
N TYR A 192 8.74 -7.32 2.74
CA TYR A 192 9.07 -5.92 3.01
C TYR A 192 10.05 -5.42 1.93
N PRO A 193 9.93 -4.16 1.43
CA PRO A 193 8.91 -3.17 1.77
C PRO A 193 7.49 -3.62 1.36
N PHE A 194 6.48 -2.98 1.94
CA PHE A 194 5.07 -3.30 1.67
C PHE A 194 4.72 -3.01 0.21
N ARG A 195 4.49 -4.05 -0.60
CA ARG A 195 4.17 -3.92 -2.03
C ARG A 195 2.93 -4.67 -2.46
N GLY A 196 2.70 -5.82 -1.90
CA GLY A 196 1.61 -6.72 -2.27
C GLY A 196 0.65 -7.00 -1.11
N TYR A 197 -0.36 -7.79 -1.41
CA TYR A 197 -1.27 -8.30 -0.40
C TYR A 197 -0.56 -9.44 0.35
N ASN A 198 -0.07 -9.16 1.54
CA ASN A 198 0.67 -10.10 2.38
C ASN A 198 0.31 -9.93 3.86
N LEU A 199 0.61 -10.96 4.68
CA LEU A 199 0.24 -11.05 6.08
C LEU A 199 0.77 -9.85 6.90
N PHE A 200 2.03 -9.46 6.68
CA PHE A 200 2.63 -8.41 7.48
C PHE A 200 1.98 -7.05 7.19
N TYR A 201 1.79 -6.70 5.91
CA TYR A 201 1.11 -5.47 5.53
C TYR A 201 -0.37 -5.46 5.96
N TYR A 202 -1.05 -6.59 5.83
CA TYR A 202 -2.42 -6.78 6.30
C TYR A 202 -2.56 -6.46 7.80
N LEU A 203 -1.70 -7.03 8.63
CA LEU A 203 -1.70 -6.80 10.07
C LEU A 203 -1.25 -5.39 10.43
N TYR A 204 -0.24 -4.85 9.73
CA TYR A 204 0.22 -3.49 9.94
C TYR A 204 -0.92 -2.48 9.79
N VAL A 205 -1.60 -2.51 8.67
CA VAL A 205 -2.70 -1.56 8.42
C VAL A 205 -3.88 -1.79 9.37
N LEU A 206 -4.30 -3.03 9.57
CA LEU A 206 -5.46 -3.33 10.42
C LEU A 206 -5.19 -3.04 11.89
N SER A 207 -3.95 -3.05 12.36
CA SER A 207 -3.62 -2.71 13.75
C SER A 207 -4.01 -1.27 14.14
N PHE A 208 -4.17 -0.37 13.18
CA PHE A 208 -4.63 1.00 13.43
C PHE A 208 -6.15 1.12 13.66
N TYR A 209 -6.91 0.06 13.40
CA TYR A 209 -8.38 0.07 13.50
C TYR A 209 -8.85 -0.66 14.75
N LYS A 210 -9.56 0.04 15.64
CA LYS A 210 -10.09 -0.51 16.90
C LYS A 210 -10.96 -1.75 16.67
N LYS A 211 -11.79 -1.72 15.60
CA LYS A 211 -12.62 -2.87 15.22
C LYS A 211 -11.76 -4.11 14.95
N ALA A 212 -10.63 -3.97 14.24
CA ALA A 212 -9.75 -5.09 13.94
C ALA A 212 -9.03 -5.59 15.19
N ARG A 213 -8.44 -4.70 15.99
CA ARG A 213 -7.70 -5.08 17.22
C ARG A 213 -8.55 -5.89 18.19
N ASN A 214 -9.85 -5.63 18.27
CA ASN A 214 -10.79 -6.34 19.14
C ASN A 214 -11.29 -7.67 18.56
N ASP A 215 -11.06 -7.93 17.26
CA ASP A 215 -11.60 -9.09 16.54
C ASP A 215 -10.70 -10.31 16.68
N GLN A 216 -11.32 -11.48 16.89
CA GLN A 216 -10.60 -12.75 17.06
C GLN A 216 -9.83 -13.14 15.79
N ARG A 217 -10.36 -12.82 14.60
CA ARG A 217 -9.73 -13.09 13.30
C ARG A 217 -8.40 -12.34 13.13
N PHE A 218 -8.33 -11.10 13.61
CA PHE A 218 -7.08 -10.33 13.64
C PHE A 218 -6.07 -10.97 14.61
N LYS A 219 -6.50 -11.37 15.82
CA LYS A 219 -5.64 -12.00 16.82
C LYS A 219 -5.04 -13.31 16.33
N GLU A 220 -5.83 -14.11 15.61
CA GLU A 220 -5.35 -15.33 14.97
C GLU A 220 -4.30 -15.07 13.88
N ALA A 221 -4.56 -14.09 13.00
CA ALA A 221 -3.60 -13.68 11.99
C ALA A 221 -2.31 -13.13 12.61
N PHE A 222 -2.44 -12.35 13.69
CA PHE A 222 -1.31 -11.78 14.40
C PHE A 222 -0.43 -12.86 15.06
N LYS A 223 -1.04 -13.88 15.64
CA LYS A 223 -0.30 -15.03 16.18
C LYS A 223 0.56 -15.71 15.11
N VAL A 224 0.05 -15.85 13.90
CA VAL A 224 0.83 -16.41 12.78
C VAL A 224 2.04 -15.52 12.44
N LEU A 225 1.90 -14.19 12.48
CA LEU A 225 3.04 -13.29 12.27
C LEU A 225 4.05 -13.41 13.42
N GLN A 226 3.60 -13.49 14.67
CA GLN A 226 4.48 -13.66 15.85
C GLN A 226 5.33 -14.93 15.74
N GLU A 227 4.78 -16.03 15.24
CA GLU A 227 5.52 -17.29 15.02
C GLU A 227 6.64 -17.16 13.96
N LYS A 228 6.63 -16.09 13.16
CA LYS A 228 7.65 -15.77 12.14
C LYS A 228 8.72 -14.77 12.60
N THR A 229 8.57 -14.21 13.80
CA THR A 229 9.58 -13.33 14.36
C THR A 229 10.73 -14.11 14.98
N VAL A 230 11.91 -13.52 15.01
CA VAL A 230 13.08 -14.07 15.72
C VAL A 230 13.54 -13.04 16.75
N ALA A 231 13.43 -13.36 18.03
CA ALA A 231 13.72 -12.44 19.14
C ALA A 231 12.99 -11.08 18.96
N ASP A 232 11.70 -11.13 18.66
CA ASP A 232 10.82 -9.97 18.39
C ASP A 232 11.27 -9.07 17.23
N GLN A 233 12.07 -9.63 16.32
CA GLN A 233 12.50 -8.95 15.11
C GLN A 233 11.91 -9.59 13.85
N ILE A 234 11.68 -8.77 12.83
CA ILE A 234 11.17 -9.23 11.53
C ILE A 234 12.31 -9.69 10.63
N VAL A 235 12.25 -10.96 10.23
CA VAL A 235 13.07 -11.52 9.16
C VAL A 235 12.28 -11.46 7.85
N VAL A 236 12.86 -10.86 6.81
CA VAL A 236 12.23 -10.74 5.50
C VAL A 236 12.28 -12.09 4.77
N GLU A 237 11.14 -12.73 4.58
CA GLU A 237 11.05 -14.02 3.87
C GLU A 237 10.99 -13.83 2.34
N ARG A 238 10.46 -12.69 1.90
CA ARG A 238 10.25 -12.40 0.48
C ARG A 238 10.67 -10.98 0.10
N VAL A 239 11.41 -10.88 -0.99
CA VAL A 239 11.75 -9.61 -1.64
C VAL A 239 11.74 -9.80 -3.16
N VAL A 240 11.27 -8.82 -3.91
CA VAL A 240 11.36 -8.88 -5.39
C VAL A 240 12.82 -8.86 -5.83
N PRO A 241 13.18 -9.63 -6.87
CA PRO A 241 14.58 -9.79 -7.28
C PRO A 241 15.37 -8.49 -7.48
N LYS A 242 14.74 -7.47 -8.06
CA LYS A 242 15.38 -6.18 -8.30
C LYS A 242 15.70 -5.39 -7.02
N LEU A 243 14.99 -5.63 -5.91
CA LEU A 243 15.24 -4.98 -4.62
C LEU A 243 16.29 -5.70 -3.75
N ARG A 244 16.81 -6.86 -4.18
CA ARG A 244 17.76 -7.67 -3.39
C ARG A 244 19.07 -6.95 -3.05
N LYS A 245 19.41 -5.89 -3.78
CA LYS A 245 20.61 -5.08 -3.52
C LYS A 245 20.42 -4.11 -2.36
N LEU A 246 19.18 -3.79 -1.99
CA LEU A 246 18.87 -2.86 -0.91
C LEU A 246 19.07 -3.53 0.45
N ASN A 247 19.78 -2.87 1.35
CA ASN A 247 20.14 -3.42 2.66
C ASN A 247 18.94 -3.52 3.61
N PHE A 248 18.00 -2.57 3.52
CA PHE A 248 16.87 -2.50 4.43
C PHE A 248 15.85 -3.63 4.25
N CYS A 249 15.92 -4.41 3.17
CA CYS A 249 14.96 -5.47 2.86
C CYS A 249 15.59 -6.76 2.35
N LYS A 250 16.81 -7.08 2.78
CA LYS A 250 17.49 -8.31 2.36
C LYS A 250 16.73 -9.56 2.78
N LYS A 251 16.51 -10.45 1.83
CA LYS A 251 15.88 -11.74 2.08
C LYS A 251 16.65 -12.58 3.10
N ASP A 252 15.93 -13.28 3.96
CA ASP A 252 16.44 -14.16 5.03
C ASP A 252 17.32 -13.41 6.06
N GLN A 253 17.15 -12.09 6.17
CA GLN A 253 17.82 -11.23 7.14
C GLN A 253 16.83 -10.40 7.96
N VAL A 254 17.22 -10.04 9.16
CA VAL A 254 16.49 -9.08 9.98
C VAL A 254 16.49 -7.73 9.27
N SER A 255 15.31 -7.13 9.15
CA SER A 255 15.13 -5.76 8.70
C SER A 255 14.76 -4.87 9.88
N GLN A 256 15.59 -3.87 10.17
CA GLN A 256 15.31 -2.91 11.24
C GLN A 256 14.03 -2.14 10.97
N LEU A 257 13.85 -1.60 9.75
CA LEU A 257 12.65 -0.83 9.39
C LEU A 257 11.38 -1.70 9.47
N ALA A 258 11.43 -2.95 9.00
CA ALA A 258 10.32 -3.87 9.17
C ALA A 258 10.05 -4.17 10.65
N THR A 259 11.08 -4.29 11.46
CA THR A 259 10.93 -4.49 12.91
C THR A 259 10.29 -3.27 13.58
N GLU A 260 10.64 -2.05 13.18
CA GLU A 260 9.96 -0.83 13.63
C GLU A 260 8.47 -0.86 13.30
N ARG A 261 8.07 -1.30 12.10
CA ARG A 261 6.66 -1.49 11.73
C ARG A 261 5.96 -2.56 12.58
N TYR A 262 6.68 -3.61 12.94
CA TYR A 262 6.17 -4.61 13.86
C TYR A 262 5.98 -4.06 15.28
N GLN A 263 6.89 -3.23 15.78
CA GLN A 263 6.73 -2.55 17.06
C GLN A 263 5.53 -1.57 17.08
N GLU A 264 5.25 -0.90 15.95
CA GLU A 264 4.02 -0.11 15.82
C GLU A 264 2.76 -0.99 15.95
N ILE A 265 2.74 -2.20 15.37
CA ILE A 265 1.63 -3.15 15.57
C ILE A 265 1.46 -3.49 17.05
N LEU A 266 2.56 -3.82 17.74
CA LEU A 266 2.52 -4.16 19.18
C LEU A 266 2.00 -2.99 20.02
N THR A 267 2.42 -1.76 19.72
CA THR A 267 1.94 -0.55 20.41
C THR A 267 0.44 -0.37 20.19
N ASN A 268 -0.03 -0.47 18.94
CA ASN A 268 -1.45 -0.32 18.62
C ASN A 268 -2.34 -1.39 19.33
N ILE A 269 -1.83 -2.62 19.46
CA ILE A 269 -2.58 -3.70 20.12
C ILE A 269 -2.66 -3.49 21.65
N ALA A 270 -1.69 -2.81 22.23
CA ALA A 270 -1.66 -2.53 23.66
C ALA A 270 -2.60 -1.37 24.08
N GLU A 271 -3.07 -0.55 23.13
CA GLU A 271 -4.09 0.50 23.31
C GLU A 271 -5.51 -0.05 23.31
#